data_777ef77b72d28dfe8ea080b3e2d6f377
#
_entry.id   777ef77b72d28dfe8ea080b3e2d6f377
#
_cell.length_a   1.000
_cell.length_b   1.000
_cell.length_c   1.000
_cell.angle_alpha   90.00
_cell.angle_beta   90.00
_cell.angle_gamma   90.00
#
_symmetry.space_group_name_H-M   'P 1'
#
loop_
_entity.id
_entity.type
_entity.pdbx_description
1 polymer ?
#
loop_
_entity_poly.entity_id
_entity_poly.type
_entity_poly.pdbx_seq_one_letter_code
_entity_poly.pdbx_strand_id
1 'polypeptide(L)'
;GMRNNFPVQNLRDKGIDIIIGVNVQRDFHKKEELNSLAKILDQMIAMTDIDANIKAMEEVDIHIKPSLSKYGMMDFNNYDTIIALGEEAAMEYLPQMKRLADSIRAIQDYSIERPNVKPLDTIYVVELKIEGVKDENANFIRKSFPRHYPTYMTIDEVETSIMRIYATGYYNDIWYELKPANKGVTLKLHCKEKEEESVSVAAHYDTEYGIGILANLTLKNAFNFPKRSTLSADINIAEDPYFKMRFHSNVSQKFKYGTDLSVISLFMNQYYDRTINNSYSVQDNKFDLFMEVMPTLEQQLRLGAVANYVH
;
A
#
# COMPACT_ATOMS: atom_id res chain seq x y z
N GLY A 1 6.19 -14.70 3.87
CA GLY A 1 4.98 -14.24 4.50
C GLY A 1 4.84 -14.74 5.94
N MET A 2 3.67 -14.65 6.55
CA MET A 2 3.45 -14.96 7.98
C MET A 2 3.94 -16.35 8.45
N ARG A 3 3.97 -17.36 7.60
CA ARG A 3 4.39 -18.73 7.97
C ARG A 3 5.82 -19.09 7.61
N ASN A 4 6.54 -18.23 6.94
CA ASN A 4 7.94 -18.42 6.57
C ASN A 4 8.56 -17.04 6.32
N ASN A 5 9.02 -16.41 7.38
CA ASN A 5 9.56 -15.05 7.37
C ASN A 5 11.06 -15.04 7.01
N PHE A 6 11.75 -16.19 7.16
CA PHE A 6 13.16 -16.33 6.85
C PHE A 6 13.37 -17.59 6.00
N PRO A 7 13.09 -17.54 4.68
CA PRO A 7 12.92 -18.73 3.82
C PRO A 7 14.23 -19.34 3.32
N VAL A 8 15.15 -19.72 4.20
CA VAL A 8 16.46 -20.30 3.88
C VAL A 8 16.31 -21.63 3.13
N GLN A 9 15.42 -22.52 3.61
CA GLN A 9 15.23 -23.83 2.99
C GLN A 9 14.80 -23.71 1.52
N ASN A 10 13.98 -22.73 1.18
CA ASN A 10 13.57 -22.49 -0.22
C ASN A 10 14.75 -22.17 -1.15
N LEU A 11 15.81 -21.57 -0.62
CA LEU A 11 17.06 -21.33 -1.37
C LEU A 11 17.92 -22.58 -1.47
N ARG A 12 18.06 -23.33 -0.36
CA ARG A 12 18.78 -24.62 -0.36
C ARG A 12 18.15 -25.62 -1.32
N ASP A 13 16.83 -25.72 -1.36
CA ASP A 13 16.08 -26.58 -2.29
C ASP A 13 16.33 -26.21 -3.77
N LYS A 14 16.71 -24.97 -4.04
CA LYS A 14 17.13 -24.51 -5.39
C LYS A 14 18.61 -24.71 -5.68
N GLY A 15 19.37 -25.35 -4.78
CA GLY A 15 20.79 -25.60 -4.96
C GLY A 15 21.68 -24.38 -4.72
N ILE A 16 21.24 -23.42 -3.91
CA ILE A 16 22.07 -22.25 -3.56
C ILE A 16 23.03 -22.64 -2.45
N ASP A 17 24.33 -22.51 -2.72
CA ASP A 17 25.41 -22.91 -1.83
C ASP A 17 25.70 -21.85 -0.73
N ILE A 18 25.58 -20.56 -1.06
CA ILE A 18 25.94 -19.46 -0.18
C ILE A 18 24.70 -18.59 0.05
N ILE A 19 24.33 -18.41 1.31
CA ILE A 19 23.15 -17.64 1.70
C ILE A 19 23.54 -16.52 2.67
N ILE A 20 23.22 -15.28 2.30
CA ILE A 20 23.29 -14.12 3.18
C ILE A 20 21.87 -13.85 3.65
N GLY A 21 21.62 -14.00 4.95
CA GLY A 21 20.31 -13.78 5.56
C GLY A 21 20.25 -12.45 6.29
N VAL A 22 19.24 -11.63 5.99
CA VAL A 22 18.98 -10.40 6.73
C VAL A 22 17.70 -10.59 7.53
N ASN A 23 17.82 -10.62 8.86
CA ASN A 23 16.69 -10.76 9.75
C ASN A 23 16.18 -9.40 10.21
N VAL A 24 15.10 -8.96 9.61
CA VAL A 24 14.43 -7.67 9.93
C VAL A 24 13.35 -7.80 11.01
N GLN A 25 13.22 -8.98 11.63
CA GLN A 25 12.28 -9.17 12.72
C GLN A 25 12.76 -8.41 13.95
N ARG A 26 11.83 -7.69 14.58
CA ARG A 26 12.11 -7.08 15.88
C ARG A 26 12.21 -8.12 16.97
N ASP A 27 12.84 -7.75 18.06
CA ASP A 27 12.84 -8.57 19.28
C ASP A 27 11.44 -8.63 19.90
N PHE A 28 11.19 -9.69 20.68
CA PHE A 28 9.92 -9.83 21.39
C PHE A 28 9.72 -8.72 22.40
N HIS A 29 8.46 -8.35 22.61
CA HIS A 29 8.09 -7.49 23.71
C HIS A 29 8.45 -8.13 25.05
N LYS A 30 8.96 -7.32 25.96
CA LYS A 30 9.13 -7.74 27.35
C LYS A 30 7.77 -7.89 28.00
N LYS A 31 7.70 -8.68 29.07
CA LYS A 31 6.46 -8.96 29.81
C LYS A 31 5.73 -7.67 30.22
N GLU A 32 6.50 -6.67 30.63
CA GLU A 32 6.00 -5.37 31.09
C GLU A 32 5.40 -4.51 29.97
N GLU A 33 5.79 -4.81 28.73
CA GLU A 33 5.33 -4.10 27.54
C GLU A 33 4.03 -4.68 26.96
N LEU A 34 3.66 -5.91 27.36
CA LEU A 34 2.43 -6.60 26.92
C LEU A 34 1.19 -6.08 27.67
N ASN A 35 0.94 -4.78 27.57
CA ASN A 35 -0.10 -4.08 28.29
C ASN A 35 -1.33 -3.74 27.44
N SER A 36 -1.41 -4.24 26.22
CA SER A 36 -2.57 -4.06 25.34
C SER A 36 -2.80 -5.31 24.48
N LEU A 37 -4.06 -5.53 24.09
CA LEU A 37 -4.45 -6.65 23.23
C LEU A 37 -3.67 -6.62 21.90
N ALA A 38 -3.45 -5.44 21.32
CA ALA A 38 -2.69 -5.28 20.08
C ALA A 38 -1.27 -5.80 20.23
N LYS A 39 -0.56 -5.48 21.33
CA LYS A 39 0.81 -5.96 21.56
C LYS A 39 0.85 -7.47 21.84
N ILE A 40 -0.18 -8.01 22.50
CA ILE A 40 -0.30 -9.46 22.76
C ILE A 40 -0.50 -10.19 21.43
N LEU A 41 -1.40 -9.73 20.57
CA LEU A 41 -1.65 -10.32 19.25
C LEU A 41 -0.40 -10.23 18.35
N ASP A 42 0.26 -9.09 18.35
CA ASP A 42 1.50 -8.90 17.60
C ASP A 42 2.62 -9.84 18.09
N GLN A 43 2.74 -10.03 19.40
CA GLN A 43 3.65 -11.04 20.00
C GLN A 43 3.27 -12.47 19.58
N MET A 44 2.00 -12.83 19.62
CA MET A 44 1.53 -14.15 19.20
C MET A 44 1.84 -14.44 17.72
N ILE A 45 1.64 -13.46 16.85
CA ILE A 45 1.98 -13.57 15.41
C ILE A 45 3.49 -13.78 15.26
N ALA A 46 4.31 -13.00 15.97
CA ALA A 46 5.77 -13.11 15.91
C ALA A 46 6.30 -14.45 16.44
N MET A 47 5.58 -15.09 17.36
CA MET A 47 5.97 -16.40 17.93
C MET A 47 5.60 -17.60 17.06
N THR A 48 4.75 -17.43 16.05
CA THR A 48 4.20 -18.56 15.28
C THR A 48 5.28 -19.40 14.59
N ASP A 49 6.39 -18.78 14.16
CA ASP A 49 7.46 -19.43 13.38
C ASP A 49 8.85 -19.37 14.06
N ILE A 50 8.89 -19.17 15.39
CA ILE A 50 10.14 -18.89 16.10
C ILE A 50 11.16 -20.01 15.95
N ASP A 51 10.77 -21.26 16.15
CA ASP A 51 11.68 -22.41 16.11
C ASP A 51 12.22 -22.62 14.68
N ALA A 52 11.35 -22.48 13.68
CA ALA A 52 11.75 -22.57 12.28
C ALA A 52 12.73 -21.46 11.89
N ASN A 53 12.48 -20.23 12.36
CA ASN A 53 13.35 -19.09 12.09
C ASN A 53 14.72 -19.21 12.80
N ILE A 54 14.76 -19.66 14.06
CA ILE A 54 16.01 -19.89 14.78
C ILE A 54 16.88 -20.91 14.03
N LYS A 55 16.29 -22.04 13.63
CA LYS A 55 16.99 -23.04 12.85
C LYS A 55 17.49 -22.49 11.51
N ALA A 56 16.65 -21.75 10.79
CA ALA A 56 17.02 -21.14 9.52
C ALA A 56 18.14 -20.09 9.65
N MET A 57 18.21 -19.37 10.78
CA MET A 57 19.31 -18.42 11.05
C MET A 57 20.65 -19.12 11.26
N GLU A 58 20.67 -20.34 11.76
CA GLU A 58 21.90 -21.16 11.91
C GLU A 58 22.39 -21.73 10.58
N GLU A 59 21.53 -21.82 9.57
CA GLU A 59 21.82 -22.39 8.26
C GLU A 59 22.33 -21.36 7.23
N VAL A 60 22.41 -20.06 7.57
CA VAL A 60 22.96 -19.04 6.69
C VAL A 60 24.46 -18.82 6.91
N ASP A 61 25.17 -18.49 5.85
CA ASP A 61 26.62 -18.25 5.89
C ASP A 61 26.98 -16.90 6.50
N ILE A 62 26.12 -15.90 6.29
CA ILE A 62 26.22 -14.57 6.91
C ILE A 62 24.84 -14.18 7.41
N HIS A 63 24.71 -13.95 8.73
CA HIS A 63 23.48 -13.51 9.36
C HIS A 63 23.58 -12.05 9.81
N ILE A 64 22.78 -11.17 9.20
CA ILE A 64 22.74 -9.75 9.50
C ILE A 64 21.44 -9.45 10.26
N LYS A 65 21.54 -8.81 11.41
CA LYS A 65 20.37 -8.42 12.20
C LYS A 65 20.43 -6.92 12.54
N PRO A 66 19.69 -6.06 11.81
CA PRO A 66 19.54 -4.65 12.14
C PRO A 66 18.87 -4.43 13.50
N SER A 67 19.23 -3.36 14.21
CA SER A 67 18.64 -3.02 15.51
C SER A 67 17.30 -2.29 15.33
N LEU A 68 16.22 -3.06 15.15
CA LEU A 68 14.88 -2.56 14.85
C LEU A 68 13.91 -2.61 16.03
N SER A 69 14.36 -2.84 17.25
CA SER A 69 13.50 -3.02 18.45
C SER A 69 12.55 -1.85 18.73
N LYS A 70 12.87 -0.64 18.27
CA LYS A 70 12.07 0.58 18.44
C LYS A 70 10.99 0.77 17.37
N TYR A 71 11.02 -0.02 16.30
CA TYR A 71 10.16 0.16 15.14
C TYR A 71 9.17 -1.00 15.02
N GLY A 72 7.91 -0.66 14.77
CA GLY A 72 6.85 -1.63 14.53
C GLY A 72 6.64 -1.91 13.05
N MET A 73 5.80 -2.90 12.76
CA MET A 73 5.46 -3.30 11.38
C MET A 73 4.78 -2.16 10.58
N MET A 74 4.16 -1.18 11.26
CA MET A 74 3.42 -0.07 10.65
C MET A 74 4.18 1.27 10.68
N ASP A 75 5.46 1.26 11.04
CA ASP A 75 6.31 2.47 11.14
C ASP A 75 6.82 2.96 9.78
N PHE A 76 5.91 3.19 8.85
CA PHE A 76 6.24 3.65 7.50
C PHE A 76 6.82 5.07 7.45
N ASN A 77 6.58 5.90 8.47
CA ASN A 77 7.10 7.28 8.51
C ASN A 77 8.58 7.38 8.86
N ASN A 78 9.17 6.29 9.37
CA ASN A 78 10.57 6.24 9.82
C ASN A 78 11.48 5.47 8.84
N TYR A 79 11.08 5.35 7.57
CA TYR A 79 11.76 4.50 6.59
C TYR A 79 13.23 4.88 6.38
N ASP A 80 13.58 6.17 6.35
CA ASP A 80 14.97 6.63 6.19
C ASP A 80 15.87 6.11 7.31
N THR A 81 15.38 6.19 8.56
CA THR A 81 16.12 5.70 9.73
C THR A 81 16.24 4.17 9.73
N ILE A 82 15.17 3.47 9.33
CA ILE A 82 15.17 2.00 9.23
C ILE A 82 16.16 1.53 8.17
N ILE A 83 16.24 2.19 7.02
CA ILE A 83 17.21 1.92 5.96
C ILE A 83 18.65 2.14 6.49
N ALA A 84 18.91 3.28 7.16
CA ALA A 84 20.22 3.58 7.70
C ALA A 84 20.69 2.53 8.74
N LEU A 85 19.81 2.07 9.61
CA LEU A 85 20.10 0.97 10.55
C LEU A 85 20.41 -0.35 9.85
N GLY A 86 19.74 -0.62 8.74
CA GLY A 86 20.03 -1.78 7.89
C GLY A 86 21.42 -1.70 7.26
N GLU A 87 21.81 -0.53 6.76
CA GLU A 87 23.13 -0.27 6.19
C GLU A 87 24.22 -0.40 7.26
N GLU A 88 24.04 0.22 8.43
CA GLU A 88 24.97 0.13 9.55
C GLU A 88 25.22 -1.33 9.95
N ALA A 89 24.17 -2.12 10.14
CA ALA A 89 24.28 -3.54 10.46
C ALA A 89 25.00 -4.33 9.35
N ALA A 90 24.75 -4.05 8.08
CA ALA A 90 25.42 -4.71 6.96
C ALA A 90 26.91 -4.36 6.87
N MET A 91 27.29 -3.12 7.21
CA MET A 91 28.68 -2.65 7.20
C MET A 91 29.58 -3.40 8.19
N GLU A 92 29.05 -3.89 9.31
CA GLU A 92 29.80 -4.72 10.25
C GLU A 92 30.29 -6.03 9.61
N TYR A 93 29.52 -6.56 8.67
CA TYR A 93 29.82 -7.82 7.95
C TYR A 93 30.59 -7.59 6.64
N LEU A 94 30.85 -6.34 6.25
CA LEU A 94 31.55 -6.02 5.00
C LEU A 94 32.92 -6.72 4.84
N PRO A 95 33.78 -6.85 5.89
CA PRO A 95 35.03 -7.60 5.78
C PRO A 95 34.82 -9.09 5.47
N GLN A 96 33.75 -9.70 6.02
CA GLN A 96 33.41 -11.10 5.78
C GLN A 96 32.87 -11.27 4.36
N MET A 97 32.01 -10.38 3.88
CA MET A 97 31.51 -10.38 2.50
C MET A 97 32.64 -10.21 1.49
N LYS A 98 33.63 -9.34 1.76
CA LYS A 98 34.79 -9.16 0.89
C LYS A 98 35.61 -10.44 0.79
N ARG A 99 35.91 -11.12 1.92
CA ARG A 99 36.63 -12.41 1.90
C ARG A 99 35.88 -13.47 1.11
N LEU A 100 34.57 -13.53 1.27
CA LEU A 100 33.71 -14.45 0.50
C LEU A 100 33.77 -14.15 -0.98
N ALA A 101 33.64 -12.88 -1.37
CA ALA A 101 33.75 -12.45 -2.76
C ALA A 101 35.12 -12.78 -3.37
N ASP A 102 36.21 -12.60 -2.62
CA ASP A 102 37.57 -12.93 -3.08
C ASP A 102 37.75 -14.46 -3.23
N SER A 103 37.15 -15.27 -2.36
CA SER A 103 37.14 -16.73 -2.47
C SER A 103 36.39 -17.19 -3.74
N ILE A 104 35.25 -16.57 -4.04
CA ILE A 104 34.47 -16.89 -5.25
C ILE A 104 35.27 -16.52 -6.51
N ARG A 105 35.91 -15.35 -6.52
CA ARG A 105 36.74 -14.88 -7.64
C ARG A 105 37.94 -15.79 -7.89
N ALA A 106 38.51 -16.40 -6.84
CA ALA A 106 39.61 -17.35 -6.96
C ALA A 106 39.19 -18.67 -7.65
N ILE A 107 37.90 -19.05 -7.55
CA ILE A 107 37.37 -20.27 -8.19
C ILE A 107 36.96 -20.00 -9.64
N GLN A 108 36.39 -18.83 -9.90
CA GLN A 108 35.89 -18.45 -11.22
C GLN A 108 36.21 -16.98 -11.47
N ASP A 109 36.92 -16.69 -12.59
CA ASP A 109 37.19 -15.30 -13.02
C ASP A 109 35.86 -14.67 -13.45
N TYR A 110 35.19 -14.03 -12.51
CA TYR A 110 33.88 -13.41 -12.69
C TYR A 110 34.02 -11.90 -12.59
N SER A 111 34.19 -11.24 -13.71
CA SER A 111 34.12 -9.79 -13.79
C SER A 111 32.68 -9.36 -14.12
N ILE A 112 31.98 -8.82 -13.14
CA ILE A 112 30.70 -8.13 -13.41
C ILE A 112 31.06 -6.72 -13.88
N GLU A 113 30.96 -6.48 -15.19
CA GLU A 113 30.87 -5.10 -15.68
C GLU A 113 29.56 -4.48 -15.17
N ARG A 114 29.67 -3.65 -14.16
CA ARG A 114 28.53 -2.82 -13.72
C ARG A 114 28.43 -1.65 -14.70
N PRO A 115 27.37 -1.58 -15.53
CA PRO A 115 27.18 -0.40 -16.36
C PRO A 115 27.09 0.83 -15.44
N ASN A 116 27.84 1.88 -15.78
CA ASN A 116 27.73 3.15 -15.07
C ASN A 116 26.40 3.80 -15.47
N VAL A 117 25.33 3.41 -14.74
CA VAL A 117 23.99 3.93 -14.97
C VAL A 117 23.94 5.34 -14.43
N LYS A 118 23.96 6.34 -15.30
CA LYS A 118 23.68 7.72 -14.93
C LYS A 118 22.19 7.86 -14.65
N PRO A 119 21.77 8.59 -13.60
CA PRO A 119 20.37 8.94 -13.42
C PRO A 119 19.82 9.63 -14.67
N LEU A 120 18.68 9.18 -15.16
CA LEU A 120 17.99 9.81 -16.26
C LEU A 120 16.98 10.81 -15.70
N ASP A 121 17.29 12.10 -15.76
CA ASP A 121 16.37 13.14 -15.33
C ASP A 121 15.30 13.43 -16.40
N THR A 122 15.72 13.40 -17.67
CA THR A 122 14.87 13.70 -18.83
C THR A 122 15.03 12.64 -19.91
N ILE A 123 13.90 12.22 -20.48
CA ILE A 123 13.83 11.20 -21.54
C ILE A 123 13.15 11.80 -22.78
N TYR A 124 13.60 11.36 -23.97
CA TYR A 124 12.94 11.68 -25.22
C TYR A 124 12.01 10.54 -25.61
N VAL A 125 10.72 10.73 -25.35
CA VAL A 125 9.68 9.72 -25.58
C VAL A 125 9.18 9.84 -27.02
N VAL A 126 9.38 8.80 -27.81
CA VAL A 126 8.93 8.75 -29.20
C VAL A 126 7.52 8.19 -29.33
N GLU A 127 7.09 7.38 -28.37
CA GLU A 127 5.78 6.72 -28.37
C GLU A 127 5.35 6.37 -26.95
N LEU A 128 4.04 6.47 -26.66
CA LEU A 128 3.40 5.95 -25.45
C LEU A 128 2.58 4.71 -25.80
N LYS A 129 2.95 3.56 -25.23
CA LYS A 129 2.18 2.31 -25.29
C LYS A 129 1.51 2.02 -23.96
N ILE A 130 0.25 1.62 -23.99
CA ILE A 130 -0.53 1.26 -22.80
C ILE A 130 -1.05 -0.14 -22.99
N GLU A 131 -0.77 -1.01 -22.03
CA GLU A 131 -1.15 -2.43 -22.06
C GLU A 131 -1.90 -2.83 -20.78
N GLY A 132 -2.69 -3.92 -20.87
CA GLY A 132 -3.39 -4.49 -19.72
C GLY A 132 -4.71 -3.81 -19.37
N VAL A 133 -5.25 -2.97 -20.25
CA VAL A 133 -6.53 -2.26 -20.07
C VAL A 133 -7.38 -2.33 -21.34
N LYS A 134 -8.70 -2.16 -21.17
CA LYS A 134 -9.65 -1.98 -22.27
C LYS A 134 -9.38 -0.65 -23.01
N ASP A 135 -9.67 -0.55 -24.30
CA ASP A 135 -9.40 0.64 -25.14
C ASP A 135 -9.95 1.94 -24.56
N GLU A 136 -11.12 1.89 -23.96
CA GLU A 136 -11.75 3.05 -23.32
C GLU A 136 -10.93 3.60 -22.14
N ASN A 137 -10.35 2.70 -21.38
CA ASN A 137 -9.50 3.03 -20.23
C ASN A 137 -8.10 3.46 -20.69
N ALA A 138 -7.59 2.91 -21.77
CA ALA A 138 -6.35 3.39 -22.42
C ALA A 138 -6.46 4.85 -22.82
N ASN A 139 -7.61 5.28 -23.38
CA ASN A 139 -7.86 6.67 -23.71
C ASN A 139 -7.93 7.59 -22.49
N PHE A 140 -8.43 7.09 -21.35
CA PHE A 140 -8.44 7.84 -20.11
C PHE A 140 -7.02 8.03 -19.55
N ILE A 141 -6.21 6.98 -19.55
CA ILE A 141 -4.80 7.01 -19.16
C ILE A 141 -4.02 7.98 -20.04
N ARG A 142 -4.20 7.89 -21.36
CA ARG A 142 -3.51 8.73 -22.34
C ARG A 142 -3.69 10.24 -22.09
N LYS A 143 -4.81 10.67 -21.53
CA LYS A 143 -5.06 12.06 -21.17
C LYS A 143 -4.20 12.62 -20.04
N SER A 144 -3.53 11.75 -19.27
CA SER A 144 -2.56 12.17 -18.24
C SER A 144 -1.17 12.48 -18.80
N PHE A 145 -0.93 12.13 -20.06
CA PHE A 145 0.33 12.28 -20.76
C PHE A 145 0.23 13.31 -21.88
N PRO A 146 1.35 13.79 -22.43
CA PRO A 146 1.36 14.70 -23.58
C PRO A 146 0.55 14.13 -24.75
N ARG A 147 -0.11 15.05 -25.49
CA ARG A 147 -0.97 14.66 -26.63
C ARG A 147 -0.18 14.26 -27.87
N HIS A 148 1.02 14.81 -28.01
CA HIS A 148 1.86 14.64 -29.21
C HIS A 148 3.17 14.00 -28.86
N TYR A 149 3.61 13.07 -29.68
CA TYR A 149 4.91 12.42 -29.64
C TYR A 149 5.60 12.60 -30.99
N PRO A 150 6.93 12.73 -31.06
CA PRO A 150 7.85 12.61 -29.92
C PRO A 150 7.87 13.87 -29.03
N THR A 151 8.22 13.71 -27.74
CA THR A 151 8.33 14.80 -26.78
C THR A 151 9.36 14.51 -25.69
N TYR A 152 9.89 15.55 -25.06
CA TYR A 152 10.70 15.40 -23.85
C TYR A 152 9.80 15.32 -22.63
N MET A 153 10.15 14.44 -21.70
CA MET A 153 9.52 14.30 -20.40
C MET A 153 10.58 14.07 -19.32
N THR A 154 10.38 14.64 -18.13
CA THR A 154 11.16 14.26 -16.96
C THR A 154 10.62 12.95 -16.38
N ILE A 155 11.43 12.23 -15.64
CA ILE A 155 10.97 11.03 -14.91
C ILE A 155 9.88 11.43 -13.91
N ASP A 156 10.03 12.56 -13.21
CA ASP A 156 9.03 13.09 -12.28
C ASP A 156 7.66 13.35 -12.95
N GLU A 157 7.65 13.89 -14.17
CA GLU A 157 6.40 14.05 -14.94
C GLU A 157 5.73 12.72 -15.27
N VAL A 158 6.52 11.70 -15.61
CA VAL A 158 6.01 10.34 -15.87
C VAL A 158 5.39 9.76 -14.58
N GLU A 159 6.14 9.81 -13.48
CA GLU A 159 5.70 9.28 -12.18
C GLU A 159 4.48 10.03 -11.62
N THR A 160 4.49 11.35 -11.71
CA THR A 160 3.32 12.18 -11.33
C THR A 160 2.08 11.81 -12.14
N SER A 161 2.23 11.58 -13.44
CA SER A 161 1.12 11.14 -14.30
C SER A 161 0.59 9.76 -13.89
N ILE A 162 1.48 8.83 -13.57
CA ILE A 162 1.13 7.49 -13.07
C ILE A 162 0.41 7.60 -11.72
N MET A 163 0.94 8.38 -10.78
CA MET A 163 0.31 8.58 -9.47
C MET A 163 -1.12 9.15 -9.58
N ARG A 164 -1.35 10.09 -10.50
CA ARG A 164 -2.70 10.64 -10.76
C ARG A 164 -3.67 9.57 -11.25
N ILE A 165 -3.21 8.68 -12.13
CA ILE A 165 -4.02 7.58 -12.63
C ILE A 165 -4.30 6.58 -11.50
N TYR A 166 -3.28 6.24 -10.73
CA TYR A 166 -3.40 5.33 -9.59
C TYR A 166 -4.34 5.86 -8.51
N ALA A 167 -4.29 7.17 -8.21
CA ALA A 167 -5.16 7.85 -7.25
C ALA A 167 -6.66 7.78 -7.63
N THR A 168 -7.02 7.47 -8.87
CA THR A 168 -8.42 7.25 -9.27
C THR A 168 -9.03 5.99 -8.66
N GLY A 169 -8.20 5.07 -8.17
CA GLY A 169 -8.63 3.83 -7.51
C GLY A 169 -9.09 2.70 -8.45
N TYR A 170 -8.95 2.84 -9.78
CA TYR A 170 -9.37 1.82 -10.75
C TYR A 170 -8.32 0.75 -11.03
N TYR A 171 -7.06 0.97 -10.61
CA TYR A 171 -5.94 0.09 -10.92
C TYR A 171 -5.36 -0.52 -9.66
N ASN A 172 -5.01 -1.82 -9.71
CA ASN A 172 -4.25 -2.49 -8.67
C ASN A 172 -2.76 -2.13 -8.75
N ASP A 173 -2.23 -2.18 -9.98
CA ASP A 173 -0.84 -1.90 -10.27
C ASP A 173 -0.71 -1.08 -11.55
N ILE A 174 0.23 -0.15 -11.55
CA ILE A 174 0.70 0.57 -12.74
C ILE A 174 2.20 0.67 -12.64
N TRP A 175 2.90 0.12 -13.62
CA TRP A 175 4.36 0.27 -13.73
C TRP A 175 4.73 0.60 -15.16
N TYR A 176 5.94 1.09 -15.37
CA TYR A 176 6.40 1.45 -16.70
C TYR A 176 7.77 0.86 -17.05
N GLU A 177 8.01 0.72 -18.35
CA GLU A 177 9.28 0.36 -18.94
C GLU A 177 9.69 1.42 -19.95
N LEU A 178 10.97 1.75 -19.98
CA LEU A 178 11.57 2.57 -21.02
C LEU A 178 12.27 1.64 -22.02
N LYS A 179 11.66 1.41 -23.17
CA LYS A 179 12.24 0.56 -24.21
C LYS A 179 13.02 1.41 -25.21
N PRO A 180 14.30 1.08 -25.49
CA PRO A 180 15.07 1.79 -26.51
C PRO A 180 14.33 1.81 -27.86
N ALA A 181 14.32 2.97 -28.50
CA ALA A 181 13.78 3.18 -29.84
C ALA A 181 14.81 3.96 -30.68
N ASN A 182 14.60 4.05 -32.02
CA ASN A 182 15.60 4.56 -32.95
C ASN A 182 16.16 5.96 -32.65
N LYS A 183 15.40 6.83 -31.96
CA LYS A 183 15.83 8.20 -31.61
C LYS A 183 15.35 8.59 -30.19
N GLY A 184 15.25 7.64 -29.26
CA GLY A 184 14.75 7.90 -27.91
C GLY A 184 14.23 6.64 -27.26
N VAL A 185 13.13 6.73 -26.52
CA VAL A 185 12.51 5.62 -25.82
C VAL A 185 11.01 5.52 -26.13
N THR A 186 10.51 4.29 -26.20
CA THR A 186 9.06 4.03 -26.08
C THR A 186 8.73 3.92 -24.59
N LEU A 187 7.87 4.78 -24.08
CA LEU A 187 7.31 4.67 -22.74
C LEU A 187 6.17 3.65 -22.78
N LYS A 188 6.39 2.50 -22.14
CA LYS A 188 5.41 1.42 -22.09
C LYS A 188 4.82 1.33 -20.69
N LEU A 189 3.52 1.58 -20.56
CA LEU A 189 2.78 1.44 -19.32
C LEU A 189 2.10 0.08 -19.27
N HIS A 190 2.28 -0.61 -18.15
CA HIS A 190 1.57 -1.83 -17.81
C HIS A 190 0.58 -1.52 -16.71
N CYS A 191 -0.71 -1.71 -16.98
CA CYS A 191 -1.77 -1.41 -16.05
C CYS A 191 -2.57 -2.67 -15.74
N LYS A 192 -2.82 -2.91 -14.46
CA LYS A 192 -3.69 -3.98 -14.00
C LYS A 192 -4.93 -3.37 -13.38
N GLU A 193 -6.05 -3.51 -14.06
CA GLU A 193 -7.33 -3.00 -13.57
C GLU A 193 -7.79 -3.76 -12.31
N LYS A 194 -8.44 -3.05 -11.39
CA LYS A 194 -9.16 -3.68 -10.27
C LYS A 194 -10.41 -4.38 -10.78
N GLU A 195 -10.84 -5.40 -10.06
CA GLU A 195 -12.13 -6.04 -10.30
C GLU A 195 -13.26 -5.01 -10.27
N GLU A 196 -14.26 -5.21 -11.10
CA GLU A 196 -15.43 -4.32 -11.20
C GLU A 196 -16.34 -4.42 -9.97
N GLU A 197 -16.33 -5.58 -9.31
CA GLU A 197 -17.15 -5.88 -8.13
C GLU A 197 -16.27 -6.41 -7.01
N SER A 198 -16.48 -5.94 -5.79
CA SER A 198 -15.83 -6.49 -4.61
C SER A 198 -16.77 -6.49 -3.40
N VAL A 199 -16.70 -7.57 -2.64
CA VAL A 199 -17.36 -7.71 -1.34
C VAL A 199 -16.26 -7.95 -0.31
N SER A 200 -16.28 -7.19 0.77
CA SER A 200 -15.35 -7.33 1.89
C SER A 200 -16.14 -7.47 3.18
N VAL A 201 -15.72 -8.39 4.03
CA VAL A 201 -16.27 -8.56 5.37
C VAL A 201 -15.12 -8.56 6.37
N ALA A 202 -15.28 -7.83 7.47
CA ALA A 202 -14.33 -7.77 8.55
C ALA A 202 -15.05 -7.80 9.90
N ALA A 203 -14.42 -8.38 10.91
CA ALA A 203 -14.86 -8.26 12.28
C ALA A 203 -13.92 -7.28 13.00
N HIS A 204 -14.47 -6.48 13.91
CA HIS A 204 -13.71 -5.63 14.80
C HIS A 204 -14.19 -5.81 16.24
N TYR A 205 -13.34 -5.42 17.17
CA TYR A 205 -13.66 -5.40 18.57
C TYR A 205 -13.33 -4.02 19.15
N ASP A 206 -14.30 -3.44 19.80
CA ASP A 206 -14.16 -2.21 20.58
C ASP A 206 -14.40 -2.49 22.06
N THR A 207 -13.66 -1.83 22.95
CA THR A 207 -13.77 -2.06 24.39
C THR A 207 -15.06 -1.52 24.99
N GLU A 208 -15.71 -0.58 24.33
CA GLU A 208 -16.97 0.03 24.76
C GLU A 208 -18.17 -0.62 24.06
N TYR A 209 -18.06 -0.87 22.74
CA TYR A 209 -19.16 -1.35 21.91
C TYR A 209 -19.09 -2.85 21.57
N GLY A 210 -18.09 -3.57 22.07
CA GLY A 210 -17.96 -5.01 21.88
C GLY A 210 -17.57 -5.43 20.47
N ILE A 211 -18.14 -6.51 19.98
CA ILE A 211 -17.84 -7.09 18.66
C ILE A 211 -18.77 -6.48 17.61
N GLY A 212 -18.17 -6.03 16.49
CA GLY A 212 -18.90 -5.59 15.33
C GLY A 212 -18.49 -6.32 14.06
N ILE A 213 -19.38 -6.34 13.08
CA ILE A 213 -19.15 -6.87 11.75
C ILE A 213 -19.30 -5.74 10.75
N LEU A 214 -18.26 -5.54 9.96
CA LEU A 214 -18.23 -4.60 8.84
C LEU A 214 -18.44 -5.37 7.55
N ALA A 215 -19.34 -4.90 6.71
CA ALA A 215 -19.51 -5.38 5.34
C ALA A 215 -19.40 -4.21 4.37
N ASN A 216 -18.64 -4.40 3.31
CA ASN A 216 -18.49 -3.45 2.20
C ASN A 216 -18.87 -4.13 0.89
N LEU A 217 -19.68 -3.45 0.08
CA LEU A 217 -19.93 -3.77 -1.31
C LEU A 217 -19.40 -2.60 -2.15
N THR A 218 -18.57 -2.88 -3.14
CA THR A 218 -18.10 -1.88 -4.10
C THR A 218 -18.36 -2.36 -5.52
N LEU A 219 -19.07 -1.55 -6.29
CA LEU A 219 -19.40 -1.78 -7.70
C LEU A 219 -18.80 -0.65 -8.53
N LYS A 220 -17.98 -1.00 -9.52
CA LYS A 220 -17.43 -0.05 -10.49
C LYS A 220 -18.19 -0.15 -11.80
N ASN A 221 -18.44 0.99 -12.40
CA ASN A 221 -19.24 1.09 -13.64
C ASN A 221 -20.64 0.46 -13.56
N ALA A 222 -21.21 0.39 -12.33
CA ALA A 222 -22.48 -0.30 -12.03
C ALA A 222 -23.63 0.06 -12.98
N PHE A 223 -23.65 1.29 -13.51
CA PHE A 223 -24.73 1.80 -14.35
C PHE A 223 -24.30 2.01 -15.81
N ASN A 224 -23.08 1.61 -16.21
CA ASN A 224 -22.48 1.92 -17.51
C ASN A 224 -22.48 3.40 -17.91
N PHE A 225 -23.12 4.26 -17.14
CA PHE A 225 -23.16 5.70 -17.27
C PHE A 225 -23.44 6.35 -15.88
N PRO A 226 -22.62 7.31 -15.44
CA PRO A 226 -21.42 7.77 -16.11
C PRO A 226 -20.29 6.73 -16.06
N LYS A 227 -19.49 6.68 -17.11
CA LYS A 227 -18.29 5.81 -17.14
C LYS A 227 -17.34 6.17 -15.99
N ARG A 228 -16.62 5.18 -15.47
CA ARG A 228 -15.74 5.32 -14.31
C ARG A 228 -16.47 5.82 -13.05
N SER A 229 -17.68 5.34 -12.88
CA SER A 229 -18.43 5.49 -11.64
C SER A 229 -18.08 4.38 -10.65
N THR A 230 -18.16 4.70 -9.38
CA THR A 230 -18.03 3.74 -8.27
C THR A 230 -19.20 3.97 -7.33
N LEU A 231 -19.91 2.90 -7.05
CA LEU A 231 -20.91 2.84 -5.99
C LEU A 231 -20.34 1.96 -4.88
N SER A 232 -20.24 2.47 -3.68
CA SER A 232 -19.86 1.67 -2.50
C SER A 232 -20.93 1.80 -1.41
N ALA A 233 -21.17 0.69 -0.72
CA ALA A 233 -22.03 0.64 0.45
C ALA A 233 -21.27 -0.02 1.61
N ASP A 234 -21.24 0.64 2.76
CA ASP A 234 -20.63 0.17 3.99
C ASP A 234 -21.72 -0.03 5.04
N ILE A 235 -21.72 -1.18 5.68
CA ILE A 235 -22.64 -1.53 6.77
C ILE A 235 -21.80 -1.94 7.96
N ASN A 236 -22.05 -1.32 9.13
CA ASN A 236 -21.57 -1.77 10.43
C ASN A 236 -22.72 -2.36 11.22
N ILE A 237 -22.57 -3.60 11.66
CA ILE A 237 -23.51 -4.30 12.53
C ILE A 237 -22.81 -4.46 13.88
N ALA A 238 -23.06 -3.51 14.77
CA ALA A 238 -22.51 -3.42 16.12
C ALA A 238 -23.49 -2.67 17.02
N GLU A 239 -23.12 -2.34 18.26
CA GLU A 239 -23.91 -1.46 19.13
C GLU A 239 -24.01 -0.03 18.60
N ASP A 240 -23.01 0.40 17.79
CA ASP A 240 -22.97 1.67 17.05
C ASP A 240 -23.21 1.45 15.53
N PRO A 241 -24.42 1.03 15.11
CA PRO A 241 -24.66 0.64 13.73
C PRO A 241 -24.60 1.84 12.80
N TYR A 242 -24.06 1.62 11.59
CA TYR A 242 -24.13 2.61 10.53
C TYR A 242 -24.35 1.98 9.15
N PHE A 243 -24.94 2.79 8.28
CA PHE A 243 -24.99 2.57 6.84
C PHE A 243 -24.41 3.79 6.14
N LYS A 244 -23.46 3.55 5.24
CA LYS A 244 -22.89 4.59 4.38
C LYS A 244 -22.98 4.14 2.93
N MET A 245 -23.46 4.99 2.07
CA MET A 245 -23.48 4.77 0.63
C MET A 245 -22.78 5.94 -0.06
N ARG A 246 -21.87 5.63 -0.94
CA ARG A 246 -21.11 6.62 -1.69
C ARG A 246 -21.17 6.30 -3.17
N PHE A 247 -21.54 7.30 -3.95
CA PHE A 247 -21.45 7.25 -5.39
C PHE A 247 -20.52 8.36 -5.86
N HIS A 248 -19.58 8.03 -6.72
CA HIS A 248 -18.77 9.04 -7.40
C HIS A 248 -18.43 8.62 -8.82
N SER A 249 -18.15 9.61 -9.67
CA SER A 249 -17.69 9.41 -11.04
C SER A 249 -16.47 10.28 -11.32
N ASN A 250 -15.39 9.64 -11.79
CA ASN A 250 -14.19 10.34 -12.25
C ASN A 250 -14.34 10.76 -13.71
N VAL A 251 -14.63 12.04 -13.95
CA VAL A 251 -14.71 12.61 -15.30
C VAL A 251 -13.32 12.69 -15.91
N SER A 252 -12.32 13.02 -15.09
CA SER A 252 -10.91 13.06 -15.45
C SER A 252 -10.07 12.68 -14.24
N GLN A 253 -8.73 12.62 -14.39
CA GLN A 253 -7.82 12.38 -13.28
C GLN A 253 -7.82 13.52 -12.24
N LYS A 254 -8.32 14.69 -12.64
CA LYS A 254 -8.36 15.90 -11.79
C LYS A 254 -9.75 16.28 -11.32
N PHE A 255 -10.79 15.70 -11.87
CA PHE A 255 -12.17 16.10 -11.59
C PHE A 255 -13.07 14.91 -11.36
N LYS A 256 -13.74 14.90 -10.22
CA LYS A 256 -14.81 13.96 -9.89
C LYS A 256 -16.01 14.68 -9.31
N TYR A 257 -17.16 14.03 -9.36
CA TYR A 257 -18.38 14.45 -8.66
C TYR A 257 -19.04 13.23 -8.04
N GLY A 258 -19.88 13.46 -7.07
CA GLY A 258 -20.54 12.36 -6.40
C GLY A 258 -21.54 12.80 -5.33
N THR A 259 -22.03 11.78 -4.65
CA THR A 259 -22.94 11.93 -3.51
C THR A 259 -22.56 10.92 -2.42
N ASP A 260 -22.61 11.37 -1.17
CA ASP A 260 -22.44 10.54 0.01
C ASP A 260 -23.73 10.57 0.83
N LEU A 261 -24.23 9.40 1.20
CA LEU A 261 -25.32 9.20 2.15
C LEU A 261 -24.78 8.46 3.37
N SER A 262 -25.03 8.96 4.57
CA SER A 262 -24.71 8.23 5.79
C SER A 262 -25.87 8.31 6.77
N VAL A 263 -26.11 7.18 7.42
CA VAL A 263 -27.01 7.03 8.57
C VAL A 263 -26.18 6.38 9.66
N ILE A 264 -25.95 7.08 10.74
CA ILE A 264 -25.08 6.64 11.84
C ILE A 264 -25.87 6.73 13.13
N SER A 265 -25.91 5.65 13.89
CA SER A 265 -26.44 5.64 15.24
C SER A 265 -25.30 5.56 16.23
N LEU A 266 -25.15 6.55 17.08
CA LEU A 266 -24.12 6.64 18.11
C LEU A 266 -24.78 6.42 19.46
N PHE A 267 -24.26 5.50 20.24
CA PHE A 267 -24.63 5.29 21.63
C PHE A 267 -23.52 5.83 22.52
N MET A 268 -23.85 6.77 23.38
CA MET A 268 -22.92 7.38 24.31
C MET A 268 -23.32 7.04 25.73
N ASN A 269 -22.42 6.40 26.47
CA ASN A 269 -22.61 6.07 27.87
C ASN A 269 -21.95 7.12 28.75
N GLN A 270 -22.71 7.67 29.68
CA GLN A 270 -22.18 8.53 30.73
C GLN A 270 -21.84 7.67 31.94
N TYR A 271 -20.58 7.68 32.34
CA TYR A 271 -20.11 6.92 33.51
C TYR A 271 -20.02 7.82 34.74
N TYR A 272 -20.49 7.28 35.86
CA TYR A 272 -20.25 7.82 37.19
C TYR A 272 -19.76 6.70 38.10
N ASP A 273 -18.61 6.91 38.74
CA ASP A 273 -17.94 5.91 39.58
C ASP A 273 -17.85 4.51 38.91
N ARG A 274 -17.41 4.47 37.67
CA ARG A 274 -17.28 3.27 36.81
C ARG A 274 -18.57 2.53 36.47
N THR A 275 -19.72 3.11 36.84
CA THR A 275 -21.03 2.58 36.45
C THR A 275 -21.68 3.47 35.38
N ILE A 276 -22.42 2.86 34.46
CA ILE A 276 -23.20 3.62 33.47
C ILE A 276 -24.36 4.31 34.23
N ASN A 277 -24.34 5.64 34.20
CA ASN A 277 -25.40 6.43 34.85
C ASN A 277 -26.52 6.75 33.85
N ASN A 278 -26.15 7.13 32.61
CA ASN A 278 -27.09 7.43 31.54
C ASN A 278 -26.55 6.93 30.23
N SER A 279 -27.42 6.56 29.30
CA SER A 279 -27.11 6.24 27.92
C SER A 279 -27.92 7.16 27.01
N TYR A 280 -27.24 7.70 26.00
CA TYR A 280 -27.83 8.57 25.00
C TYR A 280 -27.68 7.92 23.63
N SER A 281 -28.74 7.97 22.81
CA SER A 281 -28.69 7.59 21.41
C SER A 281 -28.82 8.83 20.55
N VAL A 282 -27.90 9.00 19.62
CA VAL A 282 -27.93 10.09 18.64
C VAL A 282 -27.91 9.47 17.25
N GLN A 283 -28.89 9.82 16.42
CA GLN A 283 -28.93 9.42 15.02
C GLN A 283 -28.50 10.61 14.15
N ASP A 284 -27.42 10.42 13.38
CA ASP A 284 -26.91 11.40 12.44
C ASP A 284 -27.18 10.92 11.00
N ASN A 285 -28.00 11.66 10.27
CA ASN A 285 -28.38 11.38 8.89
C ASN A 285 -27.82 12.48 8.00
N LYS A 286 -26.86 12.14 7.13
CA LYS A 286 -26.18 13.09 6.29
C LYS A 286 -26.33 12.72 4.81
N PHE A 287 -26.66 13.71 4.01
CA PHE A 287 -26.62 13.66 2.55
C PHE A 287 -25.70 14.76 2.03
N ASP A 288 -24.72 14.41 1.22
CA ASP A 288 -23.73 15.33 0.65
C ASP A 288 -23.69 15.15 -0.88
N LEU A 289 -23.81 16.25 -1.59
CA LEU A 289 -23.61 16.36 -3.04
C LEU A 289 -22.36 17.18 -3.29
N PHE A 290 -21.40 16.65 -4.06
CA PHE A 290 -20.12 17.32 -4.23
C PHE A 290 -19.56 17.28 -5.63
N MET A 291 -18.73 18.27 -5.93
CA MET A 291 -17.75 18.30 -7.00
C MET A 291 -16.36 18.51 -6.40
N GLU A 292 -15.37 17.83 -6.95
CA GLU A 292 -14.01 17.86 -6.43
C GLU A 292 -13.01 18.02 -7.56
N VAL A 293 -12.07 18.92 -7.37
CA VAL A 293 -10.96 19.19 -8.29
C VAL A 293 -9.64 18.98 -7.55
N MET A 294 -8.73 18.24 -8.16
CA MET A 294 -7.36 18.01 -7.67
C MET A 294 -6.36 18.66 -8.65
N PRO A 295 -6.01 19.94 -8.46
CA PRO A 295 -5.04 20.62 -9.31
C PRO A 295 -3.66 19.96 -9.25
N THR A 296 -3.23 19.56 -8.06
CA THR A 296 -1.99 18.78 -7.79
C THR A 296 -2.34 17.52 -7.01
N LEU A 297 -1.35 16.65 -6.76
CA LEU A 297 -1.54 15.46 -5.91
C LEU A 297 -1.76 15.81 -4.44
N GLU A 298 -1.28 16.97 -4.02
CA GLU A 298 -1.33 17.44 -2.63
C GLU A 298 -2.51 18.38 -2.35
N GLN A 299 -3.17 18.89 -3.41
CA GLN A 299 -4.23 19.87 -3.29
C GLN A 299 -5.56 19.32 -3.79
N GLN A 300 -6.56 19.44 -2.95
CA GLN A 300 -7.93 19.05 -3.24
C GLN A 300 -8.86 20.19 -2.88
N LEU A 301 -9.71 20.59 -3.84
CA LEU A 301 -10.78 21.53 -3.62
C LEU A 301 -12.10 20.81 -3.80
N ARG A 302 -12.94 20.81 -2.75
CA ARG A 302 -14.30 20.23 -2.77
C ARG A 302 -15.33 21.35 -2.59
N LEU A 303 -16.29 21.39 -3.47
CA LEU A 303 -17.47 22.23 -3.40
C LEU A 303 -18.70 21.34 -3.36
N GLY A 304 -19.61 21.59 -2.46
CA GLY A 304 -20.80 20.76 -2.32
C GLY A 304 -21.90 21.39 -1.50
N ALA A 305 -23.03 20.70 -1.46
CA ALA A 305 -24.17 21.01 -0.61
C ALA A 305 -24.39 19.84 0.34
N VAL A 306 -24.53 20.13 1.63
CA VAL A 306 -24.73 19.14 2.69
C VAL A 306 -26.07 19.40 3.36
N ALA A 307 -26.90 18.36 3.44
CA ALA A 307 -28.07 18.33 4.32
C ALA A 307 -27.76 17.36 5.48
N ASN A 308 -27.87 17.84 6.70
CA ASN A 308 -27.65 17.03 7.89
C ASN A 308 -28.86 17.15 8.82
N TYR A 309 -29.33 16.00 9.31
CA TYR A 309 -30.42 15.90 10.28
C TYR A 309 -29.97 15.02 11.44
N VAL A 310 -29.92 15.62 12.63
CA VAL A 310 -29.53 14.95 13.88
C VAL A 310 -30.76 14.84 14.77
N HIS A 311 -31.02 13.65 15.30
CA HIS A 311 -32.16 13.35 16.15
C HIS A 311 -31.71 12.68 17.46
#